data_72508131b8febce50a1c537c87b22230
#
_entry.id   72508131b8febce50a1c537c87b22230
#
_cell.length_a   1.000
_cell.length_b   1.000
_cell.length_c   1.000
_cell.angle_alpha   90.00
_cell.angle_beta   90.00
_cell.angle_gamma   90.00
#
_symmetry.space_group_name_H-M   'P 1'
#
loop_
_entity.id
_entity.type
_entity.pdbx_description
1 polymer ?
#
loop_
_entity_poly.entity_id
_entity_poly.type
_entity_poly.pdbx_seq_one_letter_code
_entity_poly.pdbx_strand_id
1 'polypeptide(L)'
;MTADEGEARSEIVYGVQGGVSMKWVAISNPGRVRLTNEDGALTGPGMFLLADGMGGHDAGEVASAAALEALAEVFGPEPAEAQVVMEQVVDRLRDAHAAIEAIDSETGKRAGTTVTGLLLTTYEGVPHWLVVNIGDSRTYRLAEGYFEQLTVDHSQVQELINGGFLSPEQARVDPRRNVITRALGAGMEPDADFWIVPAQPHEKLLVCSDGLNGELTDDEIRQILDSDVPIDECADQLVAAALNAGGRDNVTVIVVDATTEQTDPDW
;
A
#
# COMPACT_ATOMS: atom_id res chain seq x y z
N MET A 1 -12.19 9.28 23.82
CA MET A 1 -12.74 8.90 22.51
C MET A 1 -12.85 7.38 22.53
N THR A 2 -14.03 6.84 22.32
CA THR A 2 -14.26 5.40 22.27
C THR A 2 -13.54 4.87 21.02
N ALA A 3 -12.68 3.85 21.17
CA ALA A 3 -12.16 3.09 20.05
C ALA A 3 -13.35 2.67 19.17
N ASP A 4 -13.27 2.96 17.88
CA ASP A 4 -14.32 2.57 16.93
C ASP A 4 -14.35 1.05 16.88
N GLU A 5 -15.52 0.44 17.06
CA GLU A 5 -15.65 -1.03 17.07
C GLU A 5 -15.21 -1.55 15.70
N GLY A 6 -14.08 -2.26 15.63
CA GLY A 6 -13.54 -2.88 14.42
C GLY A 6 -12.25 -2.25 13.88
N GLU A 7 -11.73 -1.16 14.44
CA GLU A 7 -10.44 -0.61 14.06
C GLU A 7 -9.28 -1.46 14.57
N ALA A 8 -8.39 -1.87 13.68
CA ALA A 8 -7.10 -2.48 14.01
C ALA A 8 -5.99 -1.43 13.91
N ARG A 9 -5.18 -1.30 14.96
CA ARG A 9 -4.09 -0.33 15.03
C ARG A 9 -2.83 -0.96 15.62
N SER A 10 -1.68 -0.73 15.00
CA SER A 10 -0.39 -1.02 15.63
C SER A 10 0.02 0.13 16.57
N GLU A 11 0.85 -0.18 17.57
CA GLU A 11 1.64 0.85 18.25
C GLU A 11 2.72 1.39 17.27
N ILE A 12 3.36 2.53 17.62
CA ILE A 12 4.54 2.98 16.88
C ILE A 12 5.64 1.95 17.04
N VAL A 13 6.12 1.41 15.93
CA VAL A 13 7.22 0.45 15.90
C VAL A 13 8.48 1.15 15.38
N TYR A 14 9.63 0.79 15.94
CA TYR A 14 10.94 1.30 15.54
C TYR A 14 11.80 0.17 15.02
N GLY A 15 12.52 0.42 13.93
CA GLY A 15 13.42 -0.55 13.34
C GLY A 15 14.59 0.11 12.65
N VAL A 16 15.68 -0.66 12.52
CA VAL A 16 16.86 -0.29 11.70
C VAL A 16 17.19 -1.47 10.83
N GLN A 17 17.37 -1.23 9.55
CA GLN A 17 17.79 -2.25 8.60
C GLN A 17 18.61 -1.60 7.48
N GLY A 18 19.74 -2.20 7.10
CA GLY A 18 20.56 -1.73 5.98
C GLY A 18 20.98 -0.27 6.04
N GLY A 19 21.24 0.28 7.24
CA GLY A 19 21.60 1.70 7.42
C GLY A 19 20.42 2.67 7.29
N VAL A 20 19.17 2.17 7.28
CA VAL A 20 17.96 2.99 7.30
C VAL A 20 17.28 2.82 8.64
N SER A 21 17.10 3.92 9.37
CA SER A 21 16.30 3.99 10.60
C SER A 21 14.86 4.32 10.25
N MET A 22 13.91 3.58 10.81
CA MET A 22 12.49 3.71 10.48
C MET A 22 11.65 3.72 11.74
N LYS A 23 10.56 4.48 11.72
CA LYS A 23 9.42 4.32 12.62
C LYS A 23 8.16 4.28 11.78
N TRP A 24 7.20 3.45 12.16
CA TRP A 24 5.95 3.30 11.41
C TRP A 24 4.76 3.01 12.30
N VAL A 25 3.60 3.24 11.75
CA VAL A 25 2.31 2.88 12.33
C VAL A 25 1.39 2.42 11.20
N ALA A 26 0.56 1.42 11.49
CA ALA A 26 -0.49 0.95 10.60
C ALA A 26 -1.85 1.09 11.28
N ILE A 27 -2.84 1.58 10.55
CA ILE A 27 -4.24 1.65 10.99
C ILE A 27 -5.09 1.07 9.87
N SER A 28 -6.02 0.18 10.24
CA SER A 28 -7.02 -0.38 9.34
C SER A 28 -8.40 -0.24 9.96
N ASN A 29 -9.31 0.45 9.27
CA ASN A 29 -10.65 0.79 9.73
C ASN A 29 -11.69 0.30 8.72
N PRO A 30 -12.78 -0.37 9.14
CA PRO A 30 -13.80 -0.88 8.22
C PRO A 30 -14.56 0.22 7.45
N GLY A 31 -14.37 1.49 7.81
CA GLY A 31 -15.15 2.58 7.26
C GLY A 31 -16.54 2.69 7.89
N ARG A 32 -17.42 3.45 7.25
CA ARG A 32 -18.77 3.72 7.79
C ARG A 32 -19.87 2.94 7.09
N VAL A 33 -19.56 2.28 5.98
CA VAL A 33 -20.55 1.64 5.09
C VAL A 33 -20.35 0.13 5.00
N ARG A 34 -19.10 -0.34 5.04
CA ARG A 34 -18.78 -1.77 4.97
C ARG A 34 -19.07 -2.45 6.31
N LEU A 35 -19.52 -3.69 6.25
CA LEU A 35 -19.78 -4.53 7.45
C LEU A 35 -18.54 -5.32 7.88
N THR A 36 -17.66 -5.61 6.94
CA THR A 36 -16.41 -6.36 7.12
C THR A 36 -15.25 -5.52 6.66
N ASN A 37 -14.08 -5.78 7.19
CA ASN A 37 -12.83 -5.18 6.72
C ASN A 37 -12.06 -6.26 5.95
N GLU A 38 -11.95 -6.09 4.64
CA GLU A 38 -11.26 -7.01 3.73
C GLU A 38 -9.82 -6.56 3.44
N ASP A 39 -9.42 -5.39 3.96
CA ASP A 39 -8.03 -4.90 3.88
C ASP A 39 -7.11 -5.65 4.82
N GLY A 40 -5.85 -5.80 4.43
CA GLY A 40 -4.77 -6.31 5.25
C GLY A 40 -3.52 -5.43 5.15
N ALA A 41 -2.72 -5.43 6.22
CA ALA A 41 -1.43 -4.77 6.27
C ALA A 41 -0.36 -5.70 6.86
N LEU A 42 0.82 -5.72 6.24
CA LEU A 42 1.99 -6.45 6.71
C LEU A 42 3.14 -5.46 6.90
N THR A 43 3.65 -5.35 8.12
CA THR A 43 4.71 -4.39 8.45
C THR A 43 5.84 -5.05 9.22
N GLY A 44 7.06 -4.63 8.91
CA GLY A 44 8.28 -5.02 9.59
C GLY A 44 9.42 -4.08 9.21
N PRO A 45 10.60 -4.19 9.86
CA PRO A 45 11.74 -3.37 9.47
C PRO A 45 12.07 -3.55 7.99
N GLY A 46 11.85 -2.50 7.19
CA GLY A 46 12.09 -2.53 5.75
C GLY A 46 11.02 -3.22 4.90
N MET A 47 9.85 -3.56 5.46
CA MET A 47 8.73 -4.12 4.69
C MET A 47 7.41 -3.50 5.10
N PHE A 48 6.72 -2.90 4.16
CA PHE A 48 5.45 -2.18 4.34
C PHE A 48 4.55 -2.51 3.17
N LEU A 49 3.68 -3.52 3.34
CA LEU A 49 2.79 -4.04 2.30
C LEU A 49 1.34 -3.96 2.74
N LEU A 50 0.47 -3.69 1.80
CA LEU A 50 -0.97 -3.60 1.96
C LEU A 50 -1.65 -4.42 0.86
N ALA A 51 -2.75 -5.08 1.21
CA ALA A 51 -3.62 -5.79 0.29
C ALA A 51 -5.08 -5.40 0.58
N ASP A 52 -5.79 -4.98 -0.46
CA ASP A 52 -7.22 -4.64 -0.42
C ASP A 52 -8.00 -5.78 -1.07
N GLY A 53 -8.77 -6.48 -0.26
CA GLY A 53 -9.48 -7.69 -0.64
C GLY A 53 -10.83 -7.40 -1.28
N MET A 54 -11.19 -8.21 -2.28
CA MET A 54 -12.48 -8.15 -2.95
C MET A 54 -13.06 -9.54 -3.21
N GLY A 55 -14.39 -9.66 -3.23
CA GLY A 55 -15.04 -10.94 -3.56
C GLY A 55 -16.41 -11.13 -2.92
N GLY A 56 -16.72 -10.32 -1.93
CA GLY A 56 -17.95 -10.37 -1.14
C GLY A 56 -17.93 -11.44 -0.04
N HIS A 57 -18.52 -11.13 1.12
CA HIS A 57 -18.40 -11.88 2.35
C HIS A 57 -16.91 -12.05 2.75
N ASP A 58 -16.54 -13.16 3.33
CA ASP A 58 -15.19 -13.42 3.87
C ASP A 58 -14.12 -13.70 2.78
N ALA A 59 -14.50 -13.75 1.49
CA ALA A 59 -13.60 -14.15 0.42
C ALA A 59 -12.51 -13.09 0.13
N GLY A 60 -12.82 -11.81 0.27
CA GLY A 60 -11.85 -10.73 0.14
C GLY A 60 -10.82 -10.73 1.27
N GLU A 61 -11.27 -10.88 2.52
CA GLU A 61 -10.40 -11.01 3.70
C GLU A 61 -9.42 -12.19 3.56
N VAL A 62 -9.92 -13.34 3.12
CA VAL A 62 -9.07 -14.52 2.89
C VAL A 62 -8.07 -14.27 1.76
N ALA A 63 -8.47 -13.56 0.71
CA ALA A 63 -7.57 -13.25 -0.42
C ALA A 63 -6.45 -12.28 -0.01
N SER A 64 -6.77 -11.18 0.70
CA SER A 64 -5.77 -10.22 1.18
C SER A 64 -4.81 -10.87 2.17
N ALA A 65 -5.32 -11.69 3.10
CA ALA A 65 -4.51 -12.43 4.04
C ALA A 65 -3.55 -13.41 3.33
N ALA A 66 -4.04 -14.19 2.35
CA ALA A 66 -3.21 -15.15 1.62
C ALA A 66 -2.08 -14.45 0.82
N ALA A 67 -2.35 -13.29 0.23
CA ALA A 67 -1.34 -12.52 -0.48
C ALA A 67 -0.23 -12.02 0.47
N LEU A 68 -0.62 -11.45 1.62
CA LEU A 68 0.34 -10.95 2.61
C LEU A 68 1.12 -12.07 3.29
N GLU A 69 0.50 -13.22 3.56
CA GLU A 69 1.15 -14.39 4.15
C GLU A 69 2.23 -14.95 3.21
N ALA A 70 1.95 -15.05 1.91
CA ALA A 70 2.95 -15.46 0.93
C ALA A 70 4.10 -14.46 0.82
N LEU A 71 3.83 -13.17 0.85
CA LEU A 71 4.84 -12.12 0.78
C LEU A 71 5.66 -11.98 2.06
N ALA A 72 5.15 -12.39 3.22
CA ALA A 72 5.91 -12.42 4.47
C ALA A 72 7.16 -13.30 4.38
N GLU A 73 7.17 -14.30 3.50
CA GLU A 73 8.32 -15.19 3.28
C GLU A 73 9.49 -14.50 2.54
N VAL A 74 9.26 -13.34 1.91
CA VAL A 74 10.33 -12.54 1.26
C VAL A 74 11.18 -11.81 2.30
N PHE A 75 10.65 -11.64 3.51
CA PHE A 75 11.31 -10.86 4.55
C PHE A 75 12.58 -11.56 5.07
N GLY A 76 13.72 -10.87 4.97
CA GLY A 76 15.02 -11.30 5.49
C GLY A 76 15.57 -10.34 6.55
N PRO A 77 16.54 -10.78 7.35
CA PRO A 77 17.18 -9.96 8.41
C PRO A 77 17.99 -8.77 7.84
N GLU A 78 18.46 -8.89 6.61
CA GLU A 78 19.25 -7.86 5.92
C GLU A 78 18.67 -7.61 4.53
N PRO A 79 18.76 -6.36 4.02
CA PRO A 79 18.32 -6.05 2.66
C PRO A 79 19.19 -6.80 1.64
N ALA A 80 18.54 -7.43 0.67
CA ALA A 80 19.21 -8.03 -0.48
C ALA A 80 19.15 -7.09 -1.70
N GLU A 81 19.90 -7.44 -2.76
CA GLU A 81 19.84 -6.71 -4.03
C GLU A 81 18.41 -6.69 -4.60
N ALA A 82 18.00 -5.54 -5.09
CA ALA A 82 16.61 -5.30 -5.54
C ALA A 82 16.14 -6.31 -6.58
N GLN A 83 17.03 -6.74 -7.50
CA GLN A 83 16.71 -7.75 -8.50
C GLN A 83 16.35 -9.10 -7.86
N VAL A 84 17.08 -9.51 -6.82
CA VAL A 84 16.84 -10.78 -6.12
C VAL A 84 15.50 -10.72 -5.37
N VAL A 85 15.25 -9.60 -4.67
CA VAL A 85 13.98 -9.41 -3.94
C VAL A 85 12.80 -9.38 -4.91
N MET A 86 12.94 -8.68 -6.05
CA MET A 86 11.90 -8.63 -7.08
C MET A 86 11.55 -10.02 -7.61
N GLU A 87 12.54 -10.87 -7.90
CA GLU A 87 12.31 -12.24 -8.34
C GLU A 87 11.58 -13.07 -7.28
N GLN A 88 11.96 -12.93 -6.01
CA GLN A 88 11.26 -13.57 -4.89
C GLN A 88 9.81 -13.09 -4.77
N VAL A 89 9.57 -11.78 -4.86
CA VAL A 89 8.20 -11.21 -4.84
C VAL A 89 7.36 -11.78 -5.97
N VAL A 90 7.89 -11.82 -7.19
CA VAL A 90 7.17 -12.39 -8.35
C VAL A 90 6.77 -13.85 -8.10
N ASP A 91 7.68 -14.66 -7.54
CA ASP A 91 7.38 -16.06 -7.24
C ASP A 91 6.30 -16.19 -6.15
N ARG A 92 6.38 -15.39 -5.06
CA ARG A 92 5.37 -15.39 -4.00
C ARG A 92 4.00 -14.87 -4.50
N LEU A 93 3.97 -13.87 -5.38
CA LEU A 93 2.74 -13.39 -6.00
C LEU A 93 2.07 -14.49 -6.87
N ARG A 94 2.85 -15.32 -7.55
CA ARG A 94 2.29 -16.48 -8.29
C ARG A 94 1.70 -17.53 -7.35
N ASP A 95 2.40 -17.83 -6.25
CA ASP A 95 1.89 -18.76 -5.23
C ASP A 95 0.59 -18.24 -4.61
N ALA A 96 0.57 -16.96 -4.23
CA ALA A 96 -0.61 -16.28 -3.70
C ALA A 96 -1.77 -16.30 -4.71
N HIS A 97 -1.50 -15.98 -5.97
CA HIS A 97 -2.50 -16.00 -7.04
C HIS A 97 -3.17 -17.37 -7.16
N ALA A 98 -2.36 -18.44 -7.21
CA ALA A 98 -2.89 -19.80 -7.29
C ALA A 98 -3.71 -20.19 -6.03
N ALA A 99 -3.27 -19.75 -4.85
CA ALA A 99 -4.02 -20.00 -3.61
C ALA A 99 -5.36 -19.26 -3.61
N ILE A 100 -5.40 -18.00 -4.07
CA ILE A 100 -6.61 -17.18 -4.13
C ILE A 100 -7.59 -17.72 -5.18
N GLU A 101 -7.12 -18.18 -6.36
CA GLU A 101 -7.98 -18.81 -7.35
C GLU A 101 -8.64 -20.11 -6.85
N ALA A 102 -8.01 -20.78 -5.88
CA ALA A 102 -8.56 -22.00 -5.27
C ALA A 102 -9.59 -21.71 -4.16
N ILE A 103 -9.82 -20.44 -3.79
CA ILE A 103 -10.84 -20.09 -2.79
C ILE A 103 -12.23 -20.36 -3.37
N ASP A 104 -12.95 -21.27 -2.71
CA ASP A 104 -14.33 -21.62 -3.08
C ASP A 104 -15.27 -20.55 -2.51
N SER A 105 -15.81 -19.70 -3.38
CA SER A 105 -16.74 -18.64 -2.99
C SER A 105 -18.17 -19.15 -3.01
N GLU A 106 -18.85 -19.16 -1.87
CA GLU A 106 -20.27 -19.50 -1.74
C GLU A 106 -21.18 -18.62 -2.63
N THR A 107 -20.73 -17.43 -2.98
CA THR A 107 -21.47 -16.46 -3.79
C THR A 107 -21.29 -16.66 -5.30
N GLY A 108 -20.36 -17.53 -5.73
CA GLY A 108 -19.97 -17.70 -7.12
C GLY A 108 -19.19 -16.51 -7.69
N LYS A 109 -18.84 -15.51 -6.87
CA LYS A 109 -17.92 -14.42 -7.24
C LYS A 109 -16.49 -14.89 -6.97
N ARG A 110 -15.57 -14.53 -7.83
CA ARG A 110 -14.15 -14.80 -7.62
C ARG A 110 -13.59 -13.94 -6.50
N ALA A 111 -12.80 -14.54 -5.62
CA ALA A 111 -11.96 -13.81 -4.68
C ALA A 111 -10.81 -13.14 -5.42
N GLY A 112 -10.37 -12.00 -4.93
CA GLY A 112 -9.21 -11.30 -5.44
C GLY A 112 -8.68 -10.30 -4.43
N THR A 113 -7.50 -9.75 -4.69
CA THR A 113 -6.92 -8.69 -3.87
C THR A 113 -5.94 -7.84 -4.65
N THR A 114 -5.81 -6.58 -4.25
CA THR A 114 -4.68 -5.75 -4.64
C THR A 114 -3.44 -6.14 -3.84
N VAL A 115 -2.28 -5.66 -4.24
CA VAL A 115 -1.06 -5.62 -3.43
C VAL A 115 -0.31 -4.34 -3.77
N THR A 116 0.05 -3.55 -2.77
CA THR A 116 0.93 -2.39 -2.95
C THR A 116 1.88 -2.25 -1.78
N GLY A 117 3.01 -1.58 -1.97
CA GLY A 117 3.91 -1.23 -0.88
C GLY A 117 5.38 -1.21 -1.24
N LEU A 118 6.22 -1.32 -0.20
CA LEU A 118 7.64 -1.04 -0.22
C LEU A 118 8.43 -2.15 0.49
N LEU A 119 9.55 -2.55 -0.12
CA LEU A 119 10.56 -3.41 0.51
C LEU A 119 11.92 -2.71 0.45
N LEU A 120 12.61 -2.65 1.58
CA LEU A 120 13.97 -2.12 1.63
C LEU A 120 14.93 -3.14 0.99
N THR A 121 15.68 -2.66 0.02
CA THR A 121 16.63 -3.43 -0.78
C THR A 121 17.93 -2.67 -0.92
N THR A 122 18.91 -3.26 -1.57
CA THR A 122 20.08 -2.53 -2.06
C THR A 122 20.07 -2.50 -3.58
N TYR A 123 20.58 -1.42 -4.13
CA TYR A 123 20.93 -1.33 -5.54
C TYR A 123 22.36 -0.77 -5.63
N GLU A 124 23.26 -1.57 -6.20
CA GLU A 124 24.71 -1.26 -6.20
C GLU A 124 25.27 -0.99 -4.79
N GLY A 125 24.76 -1.71 -3.77
CA GLY A 125 25.18 -1.58 -2.37
C GLY A 125 24.62 -0.35 -1.63
N VAL A 126 23.72 0.42 -2.23
CA VAL A 126 23.09 1.59 -1.63
C VAL A 126 21.62 1.27 -1.29
N PRO A 127 21.08 1.74 -0.14
CA PRO A 127 19.69 1.51 0.23
C PRO A 127 18.69 2.08 -0.81
N HIS A 128 17.76 1.24 -1.24
CA HIS A 128 16.69 1.58 -2.16
C HIS A 128 15.38 0.94 -1.70
N TRP A 129 14.28 1.58 -2.02
CA TRP A 129 12.97 0.97 -1.92
C TRP A 129 12.61 0.26 -3.23
N LEU A 130 12.28 -1.03 -3.14
CA LEU A 130 11.56 -1.74 -4.19
C LEU A 130 10.07 -1.52 -3.94
N VAL A 131 9.43 -0.75 -4.81
CA VAL A 131 7.98 -0.52 -4.81
C VAL A 131 7.33 -1.59 -5.65
N VAL A 132 6.26 -2.21 -5.14
CA VAL A 132 5.45 -3.19 -5.85
C VAL A 132 4.01 -2.72 -5.94
N ASN A 133 3.33 -2.96 -7.07
CA ASN A 133 1.91 -2.64 -7.21
C ASN A 133 1.16 -3.63 -8.11
N ILE A 134 0.00 -4.08 -7.63
CA ILE A 134 -1.08 -4.72 -8.39
C ILE A 134 -2.39 -4.13 -7.86
N GLY A 135 -3.14 -3.42 -8.69
CA GLY A 135 -4.40 -2.78 -8.30
C GLY A 135 -4.33 -1.27 -8.23
N ASP A 136 -5.25 -0.67 -7.49
CA ASP A 136 -5.44 0.78 -7.35
C ASP A 136 -5.23 1.30 -5.92
N SER A 137 -4.77 0.43 -5.02
CA SER A 137 -4.12 0.84 -3.77
C SER A 137 -2.80 1.55 -4.11
N ARG A 138 -2.38 2.50 -3.28
CA ARG A 138 -1.29 3.41 -3.65
C ARG A 138 -0.16 3.46 -2.65
N THR A 139 1.02 3.79 -3.16
CA THR A 139 2.20 4.14 -2.36
C THR A 139 2.67 5.53 -2.75
N TYR A 140 2.86 6.38 -1.73
CA TYR A 140 3.30 7.77 -1.87
C TYR A 140 4.61 8.01 -1.13
N ARG A 141 5.34 9.04 -1.54
CA ARG A 141 6.52 9.57 -0.89
C ARG A 141 6.43 11.08 -0.69
N LEU A 142 6.83 11.54 0.47
CA LEU A 142 7.13 12.93 0.77
C LEU A 142 8.58 13.04 1.21
N ALA A 143 9.41 13.71 0.42
CA ALA A 143 10.83 13.94 0.71
C ALA A 143 11.21 15.36 0.25
N GLU A 144 11.97 16.10 1.06
CA GLU A 144 12.41 17.47 0.75
C GLU A 144 11.28 18.42 0.31
N GLY A 145 10.07 18.22 0.85
CA GLY A 145 8.86 18.98 0.51
C GLY A 145 8.23 18.59 -0.84
N TYR A 146 8.79 17.62 -1.54
CA TYR A 146 8.24 17.06 -2.77
C TYR A 146 7.37 15.84 -2.46
N PHE A 147 6.12 15.89 -2.89
CA PHE A 147 5.15 14.80 -2.72
C PHE A 147 4.86 14.15 -4.07
N GLU A 148 4.92 12.83 -4.10
CA GLU A 148 4.68 12.06 -5.32
C GLU A 148 3.97 10.72 -5.03
N GLN A 149 3.12 10.28 -5.93
CA GLN A 149 2.65 8.91 -5.99
C GLN A 149 3.72 8.08 -6.70
N LEU A 150 4.24 7.05 -6.03
CA LEU A 150 5.26 6.15 -6.58
C LEU A 150 4.67 5.07 -7.49
N THR A 151 3.42 4.71 -7.28
CA THR A 151 2.68 3.68 -8.03
C THR A 151 1.83 4.28 -9.14
N VAL A 152 1.41 3.45 -10.08
CA VAL A 152 0.41 3.81 -11.09
C VAL A 152 -0.78 2.86 -10.94
N ASP A 153 -1.98 3.40 -10.79
CA ASP A 153 -3.17 2.60 -10.55
C ASP A 153 -3.48 1.66 -11.73
N HIS A 154 -3.78 0.42 -11.44
CA HIS A 154 -4.36 -0.50 -12.42
C HIS A 154 -5.88 -0.36 -12.43
N SER A 155 -6.35 0.74 -12.96
CA SER A 155 -7.78 1.05 -13.06
C SER A 155 -8.17 1.52 -14.45
N GLN A 156 -9.44 1.32 -14.80
CA GLN A 156 -9.96 1.71 -16.11
C GLN A 156 -9.87 3.24 -16.33
N VAL A 157 -10.02 4.02 -15.27
CA VAL A 157 -9.90 5.47 -15.36
C VAL A 157 -8.44 5.91 -15.53
N GLN A 158 -7.49 5.20 -14.94
CA GLN A 158 -6.07 5.49 -15.15
C GLN A 158 -5.64 5.19 -16.60
N GLU A 159 -6.15 4.11 -17.18
CA GLU A 159 -5.91 3.83 -18.62
C GLU A 159 -6.45 4.93 -19.52
N LEU A 160 -7.62 5.50 -19.16
CA LEU A 160 -8.21 6.63 -19.90
C LEU A 160 -7.43 7.93 -19.71
N ILE A 161 -6.85 8.17 -18.52
CA ILE A 161 -5.94 9.29 -18.28
C ILE A 161 -4.68 9.13 -19.14
N ASN A 162 -4.06 7.96 -19.09
CA ASN A 162 -2.85 7.67 -19.87
C ASN A 162 -3.07 7.80 -21.39
N GLY A 163 -4.28 7.45 -21.84
CA GLY A 163 -4.71 7.61 -23.23
C GLY A 163 -5.11 9.05 -23.62
N GLY A 164 -5.13 9.99 -22.66
CA GLY A 164 -5.55 11.38 -22.88
C GLY A 164 -7.06 11.57 -23.06
N PHE A 165 -7.88 10.59 -22.65
CA PHE A 165 -9.34 10.63 -22.77
C PHE A 165 -10.01 11.26 -21.56
N LEU A 166 -9.36 11.27 -20.39
CA LEU A 166 -9.85 11.90 -19.16
C LEU A 166 -8.74 12.73 -18.52
N SER A 167 -9.13 13.85 -17.87
CA SER A 167 -8.24 14.48 -16.89
C SER A 167 -8.35 13.77 -15.54
N PRO A 168 -7.35 13.94 -14.64
CA PRO A 168 -7.42 13.39 -13.28
C PRO A 168 -8.69 13.82 -12.53
N GLU A 169 -9.13 15.07 -12.68
CA GLU A 169 -10.35 15.58 -12.04
C GLU A 169 -11.62 14.92 -12.60
N GLN A 170 -11.65 14.64 -13.91
CA GLN A 170 -12.75 13.91 -14.52
C GLN A 170 -12.81 12.46 -14.06
N ALA A 171 -11.66 11.82 -13.91
CA ALA A 171 -11.54 10.43 -13.44
C ALA A 171 -12.12 10.23 -12.04
N ARG A 172 -11.93 11.18 -11.12
CA ARG A 172 -12.44 11.10 -9.73
C ARG A 172 -13.96 10.98 -9.64
N VAL A 173 -14.70 11.48 -10.62
CA VAL A 173 -16.19 11.45 -10.67
C VAL A 173 -16.73 10.50 -11.73
N ASP A 174 -15.87 9.80 -12.46
CA ASP A 174 -16.27 8.85 -13.50
C ASP A 174 -16.93 7.61 -12.85
N PRO A 175 -18.03 7.09 -13.42
CA PRO A 175 -18.66 5.86 -12.90
C PRO A 175 -17.75 4.64 -12.85
N ARG A 176 -16.68 4.63 -13.64
CA ARG A 176 -15.72 3.52 -13.76
C ARG A 176 -14.53 3.66 -12.81
N ARG A 177 -14.50 4.67 -11.93
CA ARG A 177 -13.33 4.94 -11.07
C ARG A 177 -12.89 3.76 -10.18
N ASN A 178 -13.85 2.91 -9.79
CA ASN A 178 -13.58 1.72 -8.96
C ASN A 178 -13.46 0.43 -9.80
N VAL A 179 -13.23 0.53 -11.11
CA VAL A 179 -13.03 -0.65 -11.97
C VAL A 179 -11.53 -0.89 -12.09
N ILE A 180 -11.03 -1.84 -11.32
CA ILE A 180 -9.63 -2.27 -11.40
C ILE A 180 -9.41 -3.17 -12.61
N THR A 181 -8.22 -3.10 -13.20
CA THR A 181 -7.84 -3.85 -14.40
C THR A 181 -6.81 -4.95 -14.12
N ARG A 182 -6.18 -4.95 -12.93
CA ARG A 182 -5.29 -6.02 -12.46
C ARG A 182 -5.51 -6.28 -10.97
N ALA A 183 -5.57 -7.56 -10.60
CA ALA A 183 -5.65 -8.04 -9.22
C ALA A 183 -5.17 -9.48 -9.12
N LEU A 184 -4.72 -9.92 -7.96
CA LEU A 184 -4.47 -11.33 -7.68
C LEU A 184 -5.79 -12.10 -7.61
N GLY A 185 -5.85 -13.32 -8.13
CA GLY A 185 -7.01 -14.21 -8.04
C GLY A 185 -8.17 -13.88 -8.96
N ALA A 186 -8.17 -12.74 -9.65
CA ALA A 186 -9.28 -12.30 -10.50
C ALA A 186 -9.36 -13.00 -11.88
N GLY A 187 -8.63 -14.09 -12.07
CA GLY A 187 -8.57 -14.86 -13.33
C GLY A 187 -7.72 -14.18 -14.40
N MET A 188 -6.83 -13.28 -13.99
CA MET A 188 -5.81 -12.62 -14.82
C MET A 188 -4.43 -13.04 -14.29
N GLU A 189 -3.41 -12.98 -15.15
CA GLU A 189 -2.03 -13.23 -14.71
C GLU A 189 -1.62 -12.20 -13.64
N PRO A 190 -0.86 -12.62 -12.60
CA PRO A 190 -0.38 -11.74 -11.54
C PRO A 190 0.77 -10.87 -12.06
N ASP A 191 0.44 -9.85 -12.86
CA ASP A 191 1.40 -8.94 -13.49
C ASP A 191 1.57 -7.69 -12.61
N ALA A 192 2.61 -7.71 -11.77
CA ALA A 192 2.96 -6.62 -10.88
C ALA A 192 3.88 -5.61 -11.58
N ASP A 193 3.65 -4.34 -11.33
CA ASP A 193 4.60 -3.29 -11.68
C ASP A 193 5.60 -3.09 -10.52
N PHE A 194 6.85 -2.77 -10.89
CA PHE A 194 7.94 -2.55 -9.94
C PHE A 194 8.70 -1.27 -10.27
N TRP A 195 9.09 -0.55 -9.21
CA TRP A 195 10.00 0.59 -9.31
C TRP A 195 11.08 0.46 -8.25
N ILE A 196 12.32 0.82 -8.60
CA ILE A 196 13.44 0.89 -7.67
C ILE A 196 13.75 2.37 -7.48
N VAL A 197 13.56 2.88 -6.26
CA VAL A 197 13.76 4.29 -5.94
C VAL A 197 14.76 4.43 -4.79
N PRO A 198 15.70 5.39 -4.84
CA PRO A 198 16.66 5.58 -3.75
C PRO A 198 15.94 5.91 -2.44
N ALA A 199 16.34 5.28 -1.33
CA ALA A 199 15.92 5.71 -0.01
C ALA A 199 16.52 7.09 0.29
N GLN A 200 15.68 8.02 0.78
CA GLN A 200 16.06 9.41 1.00
C GLN A 200 16.30 9.70 2.49
N PRO A 201 17.18 10.65 2.82
CA PRO A 201 17.23 11.20 4.18
C PRO A 201 15.90 11.87 4.53
N HIS A 202 15.33 11.53 5.71
CA HIS A 202 14.14 12.20 6.23
C HIS A 202 12.91 12.16 5.29
N GLU A 203 12.59 11.00 4.77
CA GLU A 203 11.39 10.82 3.96
C GLU A 203 10.21 10.26 4.78
N LYS A 204 9.00 10.68 4.43
CA LYS A 204 7.76 10.02 4.87
C LYS A 204 7.19 9.20 3.70
N LEU A 205 6.83 7.95 3.99
CA LEU A 205 6.20 7.06 3.03
C LEU A 205 4.79 6.74 3.51
N LEU A 206 3.86 6.64 2.58
CA LEU A 206 2.48 6.24 2.86
C LEU A 206 2.10 5.10 1.91
N VAL A 207 1.62 4.01 2.48
CA VAL A 207 0.95 2.93 1.73
C VAL A 207 -0.52 2.95 2.14
N CYS A 208 -1.46 2.96 1.20
CA CYS A 208 -2.87 3.05 1.51
C CYS A 208 -3.76 2.26 0.55
N SER A 209 -4.91 1.78 1.04
CA SER A 209 -6.00 1.27 0.23
C SER A 209 -6.79 2.39 -0.46
N ASP A 210 -7.63 2.04 -1.42
CA ASP A 210 -8.43 2.99 -2.19
C ASP A 210 -9.46 3.76 -1.34
N GLY A 211 -9.83 3.24 -0.16
CA GLY A 211 -10.66 3.93 0.81
C GLY A 211 -10.05 5.24 1.33
N LEU A 212 -8.73 5.45 1.22
CA LEU A 212 -8.12 6.74 1.51
C LEU A 212 -8.18 7.67 0.29
N ASN A 213 -7.57 7.29 -0.83
CA ASN A 213 -7.44 8.13 -2.03
C ASN A 213 -8.77 8.26 -2.82
N GLY A 214 -9.72 7.38 -2.59
CA GLY A 214 -11.10 7.50 -3.08
C GLY A 214 -11.90 8.61 -2.38
N GLU A 215 -11.57 8.91 -1.12
CA GLU A 215 -12.21 9.96 -0.32
C GLU A 215 -11.41 11.26 -0.33
N LEU A 216 -10.08 11.22 -0.24
CA LEU A 216 -9.20 12.39 -0.19
C LEU A 216 -8.53 12.66 -1.53
N THR A 217 -8.21 13.92 -1.78
CA THR A 217 -7.34 14.33 -2.89
C THR A 217 -5.86 14.16 -2.49
N ASP A 218 -4.98 14.05 -3.47
CA ASP A 218 -3.53 14.01 -3.24
C ASP A 218 -3.03 15.25 -2.49
N ASP A 219 -3.63 16.43 -2.73
CA ASP A 219 -3.30 17.65 -2.00
C ASP A 219 -3.70 17.58 -0.52
N GLU A 220 -4.85 16.97 -0.18
CA GLU A 220 -5.28 16.77 1.21
C GLU A 220 -4.38 15.74 1.91
N ILE A 221 -4.06 14.64 1.25
CA ILE A 221 -3.11 13.64 1.76
C ILE A 221 -1.74 14.30 2.02
N ARG A 222 -1.23 15.05 1.05
CA ARG A 222 0.03 15.80 1.18
C ARG A 222 0.01 16.72 2.39
N GLN A 223 -1.03 17.53 2.56
CA GLN A 223 -1.11 18.48 3.67
C GLN A 223 -1.03 17.79 5.03
N ILE A 224 -1.62 16.61 5.17
CA ILE A 224 -1.57 15.84 6.40
C ILE A 224 -0.17 15.24 6.61
N LEU A 225 0.42 14.65 5.57
CA LEU A 225 1.77 14.07 5.65
C LEU A 225 2.87 15.11 5.91
N ASP A 226 2.72 16.32 5.35
CA ASP A 226 3.68 17.43 5.50
C ASP A 226 3.53 18.18 6.84
N SER A 227 2.54 17.80 7.65
CA SER A 227 2.33 18.41 8.95
C SER A 227 3.43 18.00 9.95
N ASP A 228 3.73 18.92 10.88
CA ASP A 228 4.72 18.70 11.95
C ASP A 228 4.05 18.05 13.18
N VAL A 229 3.40 16.90 12.94
CA VAL A 229 2.79 16.10 14.02
C VAL A 229 3.49 14.73 14.13
N PRO A 230 3.37 14.06 15.30
CA PRO A 230 3.84 12.69 15.45
C PRO A 230 3.22 11.76 14.41
N ILE A 231 3.94 10.72 14.03
CA ILE A 231 3.54 9.80 12.96
C ILE A 231 2.21 9.09 13.22
N ASP A 232 1.92 8.78 14.48
CA ASP A 232 0.67 8.18 14.92
C ASP A 232 -0.51 9.14 14.78
N GLU A 233 -0.29 10.42 15.14
CA GLU A 233 -1.29 11.46 14.94
C GLU A 233 -1.51 11.74 13.44
N CYS A 234 -0.46 11.67 12.63
CA CYS A 234 -0.55 11.80 11.18
C CYS A 234 -1.45 10.69 10.59
N ALA A 235 -1.23 9.43 10.98
CA ALA A 235 -2.06 8.30 10.54
C ALA A 235 -3.52 8.45 11.01
N ASP A 236 -3.75 8.89 12.27
CA ASP A 236 -5.09 9.17 12.78
C ASP A 236 -5.79 10.26 11.96
N GLN A 237 -5.08 11.32 11.60
CA GLN A 237 -5.65 12.41 10.79
C GLN A 237 -6.03 11.94 9.39
N LEU A 238 -5.23 11.08 8.74
CA LEU A 238 -5.55 10.49 7.43
C LEU A 238 -6.84 9.67 7.49
N VAL A 239 -6.93 8.72 8.43
CA VAL A 239 -8.12 7.88 8.59
C VAL A 239 -9.34 8.72 8.96
N ALA A 240 -9.21 9.63 9.94
CA ALA A 240 -10.31 10.51 10.35
C ALA A 240 -10.80 11.39 9.19
N ALA A 241 -9.91 11.92 8.36
CA ALA A 241 -10.28 12.73 7.20
C ALA A 241 -11.07 11.90 6.17
N ALA A 242 -10.62 10.68 5.84
CA ALA A 242 -11.35 9.78 4.95
C ALA A 242 -12.73 9.41 5.50
N LEU A 243 -12.82 9.06 6.78
CA LEU A 243 -14.10 8.78 7.44
C LEU A 243 -15.04 10.00 7.40
N ASN A 244 -14.54 11.21 7.58
CA ASN A 244 -15.32 12.44 7.54
C ASN A 244 -15.75 12.81 6.13
N ALA A 245 -14.98 12.46 5.10
CA ALA A 245 -15.34 12.66 3.69
C ALA A 245 -16.40 11.65 3.19
N GLY A 246 -16.60 10.55 3.92
CA GLY A 246 -17.64 9.57 3.61
C GLY A 246 -17.40 8.21 4.23
N GLY A 247 -16.15 7.74 4.25
CA GLY A 247 -15.76 6.43 4.76
C GLY A 247 -16.53 5.30 4.06
N ARG A 248 -16.65 5.38 2.74
CA ARG A 248 -17.50 4.48 1.94
C ARG A 248 -16.91 3.08 1.80
N ASP A 249 -15.60 2.97 2.00
CA ASP A 249 -14.87 1.71 1.94
C ASP A 249 -14.01 1.47 3.19
N ASN A 250 -13.38 0.30 3.27
CA ASN A 250 -12.33 0.02 4.23
C ASN A 250 -11.18 1.02 4.01
N VAL A 251 -10.59 1.53 5.07
CA VAL A 251 -9.52 2.53 5.03
C VAL A 251 -8.31 1.98 5.77
N THR A 252 -7.28 1.63 5.04
CA THR A 252 -6.03 1.15 5.62
C THR A 252 -4.89 2.04 5.20
N VAL A 253 -4.06 2.44 6.18
CA VAL A 253 -2.88 3.26 5.98
C VAL A 253 -1.70 2.68 6.73
N ILE A 254 -0.52 2.72 6.12
CA ILE A 254 0.77 2.49 6.76
C ILE A 254 1.58 3.77 6.55
N VAL A 255 1.89 4.48 7.63
CA VAL A 255 2.73 5.68 7.58
C VAL A 255 4.11 5.33 8.12
N VAL A 256 5.14 5.64 7.36
CA VAL A 256 6.54 5.37 7.69
C VAL A 256 7.32 6.68 7.66
N ASP A 257 8.11 6.92 8.70
CA ASP A 257 9.12 7.98 8.72
C ASP A 257 10.48 7.29 8.69
N ALA A 258 11.21 7.46 7.61
CA ALA A 258 12.48 6.80 7.36
C ALA A 258 13.60 7.81 7.17
N THR A 259 14.79 7.45 7.62
CA THR A 259 15.99 8.25 7.42
C THR A 259 17.19 7.36 7.14
N THR A 260 17.92 7.66 6.09
CA THR A 260 19.21 7.04 5.81
C THR A 260 20.29 7.74 6.64
N GLU A 261 21.22 6.98 7.21
CA GLU A 261 22.45 7.58 7.72
C GLU A 261 23.19 8.17 6.52
N GLN A 262 23.40 9.51 6.52
CA GLN A 262 24.29 10.13 5.55
C GLN A 262 25.68 9.53 5.73
N THR A 263 26.09 8.66 4.85
CA THR A 263 27.52 8.42 4.65
C THR A 263 28.06 9.67 4.00
N ASP A 264 28.70 10.52 4.80
CA ASP A 264 29.42 11.70 4.31
C ASP A 264 30.42 11.23 3.26
N PRO A 265 30.35 11.68 1.99
CA PRO A 265 31.23 11.16 0.94
C PRO A 265 32.66 11.72 1.02
N ASP A 266 33.06 12.31 2.13
CA ASP A 266 34.40 12.85 2.33
C ASP A 266 35.25 11.94 3.22
N TRP A 267 35.89 10.95 2.61
CA TRP A 267 37.24 10.45 2.97
C TRP A 267 37.97 9.90 1.75
#